data_4e127c227b0436bdeccff3dec13115ba
#
_entry.id   4e127c227b0436bdeccff3dec13115ba
#
_cell.length_a   1.000
_cell.length_b   1.000
_cell.length_c   1.000
_cell.angle_alpha   90.00
_cell.angle_beta   90.00
_cell.angle_gamma   90.00
#
_symmetry.space_group_name_H-M   'P 1'
#
loop_
_entity.id
_entity.type
_entity.pdbx_description
1 polymer ?
#
loop_
_entity_poly.entity_id
_entity_poly.type
_entity_poly.pdbx_seq_one_letter_code
_entity_poly.pdbx_strand_id
1 'polypeptide(L)'
;PTVEGDRVYLVTNRAEVVCLDVDGLADGNDGPYTDEGRHCVPEGAPAIEAAPPDADIVWLFAMRAEIGLYPHDSPHTSILIDGDCLYLNAGNGVDNTHRKVGNPEAPSFIALHKQTGRLLATDAEDFGLRTFHCSWSPPALGKIGDRRLLFFGGPDGICYAFSALPQPLPDKPVSFERVWRFDCDPTAPKENIHEYSGNSKV
;
A
#
# COMPACT_ATOMS: atom_id res chain seq x y z
N PRO A 1 5.20 10.65 2.00
CA PRO A 1 4.79 10.46 3.40
C PRO A 1 3.50 11.21 3.71
N THR A 2 2.75 10.71 4.68
CA THR A 2 1.56 11.36 5.25
C THR A 2 1.78 11.52 6.75
N VAL A 3 1.42 12.68 7.31
CA VAL A 3 1.68 13.00 8.72
C VAL A 3 0.37 13.29 9.44
N GLU A 4 0.19 12.71 10.61
CA GLU A 4 -0.94 13.00 11.49
C GLU A 4 -0.46 12.94 12.96
N GLY A 5 -0.63 14.06 13.67
CA GLY A 5 -0.14 14.19 15.04
C GLY A 5 1.38 14.01 15.10
N ASP A 6 1.81 13.09 15.94
CA ASP A 6 3.20 12.71 16.18
C ASP A 6 3.68 11.51 15.31
N ARG A 7 2.92 11.12 14.29
CA ARG A 7 3.23 9.95 13.45
C ARG A 7 3.42 10.32 12.00
N VAL A 8 4.41 9.68 11.36
CA VAL A 8 4.73 9.79 9.93
C VAL A 8 4.53 8.42 9.30
N TYR A 9 3.69 8.35 8.28
CA TYR A 9 3.41 7.12 7.54
C TYR A 9 3.99 7.23 6.14
N LEU A 10 4.73 6.20 5.71
CA LEU A 10 5.29 6.15 4.36
C LEU A 10 5.42 4.72 3.85
N VAL A 11 5.55 4.60 2.53
CA VAL A 11 5.92 3.35 1.87
C VAL A 11 7.38 3.45 1.46
N THR A 12 8.19 2.47 1.88
CA THR A 12 9.61 2.42 1.54
C THR A 12 9.84 1.78 0.17
N ASN A 13 11.02 1.99 -0.42
CA ASN A 13 11.43 1.31 -1.65
C ASN A 13 11.60 -0.20 -1.49
N ARG A 14 11.61 -0.72 -0.27
CA ARG A 14 11.64 -2.16 0.04
C ARG A 14 10.24 -2.78 0.07
N ALA A 15 9.20 -2.00 -0.28
CA ALA A 15 7.79 -2.39 -0.18
C ALA A 15 7.36 -2.67 1.26
N GLU A 16 7.71 -1.77 2.16
CA GLU A 16 7.28 -1.77 3.55
C GLU A 16 6.41 -0.54 3.80
N VAL A 17 5.33 -0.70 4.53
CA VAL A 17 4.61 0.42 5.12
C VAL A 17 5.16 0.61 6.52
N VAL A 18 5.65 1.81 6.83
CA VAL A 18 6.21 2.12 8.13
C VAL A 18 5.48 3.27 8.78
N CYS A 19 5.33 3.18 10.10
CA CYS A 19 4.94 4.27 10.97
C CYS A 19 6.18 4.70 11.75
N LEU A 20 6.55 5.97 11.63
CA LEU A 20 7.66 6.55 12.37
C LEU A 20 7.12 7.52 13.41
N ASP A 21 7.85 7.64 14.52
CA ASP A 21 7.68 8.77 15.43
C ASP A 21 8.29 10.05 14.83
N VAL A 22 7.64 11.20 15.04
CA VAL A 22 8.08 12.49 14.48
C VAL A 22 9.35 13.02 15.14
N ASP A 23 9.57 12.68 16.41
CA ASP A 23 10.75 13.10 17.20
C ASP A 23 11.92 12.10 17.05
N GLY A 24 11.70 10.97 16.36
CA GLY A 24 12.68 9.91 16.18
C GLY A 24 13.08 9.31 17.54
N LEU A 25 14.33 8.83 17.65
CA LEU A 25 14.84 8.24 18.88
C LEU A 25 15.25 9.30 19.95
N ALA A 26 14.91 10.58 19.75
CA ALA A 26 15.32 11.65 20.66
C ALA A 26 14.63 11.58 22.03
N ASP A 27 13.42 11.08 22.10
CA ASP A 27 12.61 10.92 23.31
C ASP A 27 12.45 9.48 23.79
N GLY A 28 13.02 8.53 23.04
CA GLY A 28 13.01 7.10 23.34
C GLY A 28 12.88 6.23 22.11
N ASN A 29 12.56 4.98 22.32
CA ASN A 29 12.21 4.03 21.26
C ASN A 29 10.78 3.54 21.51
N ASP A 30 9.85 4.03 20.72
CA ASP A 30 8.42 3.81 20.85
C ASP A 30 7.95 2.57 20.09
N GLY A 31 6.86 1.98 20.56
CA GLY A 31 6.19 0.90 19.84
C GLY A 31 6.85 -0.47 19.98
N PRO A 32 6.34 -1.46 19.23
CA PRO A 32 6.82 -2.84 19.30
C PRO A 32 8.07 -3.10 18.45
N TYR A 33 8.42 -2.22 17.52
CA TYR A 33 9.63 -2.34 16.72
C TYR A 33 10.81 -1.73 17.47
N THR A 34 11.95 -2.38 17.53
CA THR A 34 13.10 -1.94 18.34
C THR A 34 14.45 -2.32 17.69
N ASP A 35 14.47 -2.56 16.38
CA ASP A 35 15.67 -3.03 15.68
C ASP A 35 16.01 -2.12 14.46
N GLU A 36 15.95 -0.80 14.68
CA GLU A 36 16.23 0.23 13.66
C GLU A 36 17.63 0.06 13.08
N GLY A 37 18.61 -0.20 13.95
CA GLY A 37 19.98 -0.41 13.53
C GLY A 37 20.18 -1.62 12.62
N ARG A 38 19.35 -2.64 12.75
CA ARG A 38 19.31 -3.80 11.85
C ARG A 38 18.58 -3.47 10.55
N HIS A 39 17.49 -2.72 10.64
CA HIS A 39 16.70 -2.32 9.48
C HIS A 39 17.50 -1.44 8.50
N CYS A 40 18.41 -0.60 9.01
CA CYS A 40 19.18 0.35 8.22
C CYS A 40 20.39 -0.24 7.48
N VAL A 41 20.65 -1.55 7.59
CA VAL A 41 21.79 -2.20 6.96
C VAL A 41 21.37 -3.36 6.05
N PRO A 42 22.19 -3.75 5.06
CA PRO A 42 21.92 -4.93 4.24
C PRO A 42 21.82 -6.21 5.09
N GLU A 43 21.10 -7.20 4.58
CA GLU A 43 21.03 -8.53 5.20
C GLU A 43 22.45 -9.12 5.36
N GLY A 44 22.72 -9.69 6.52
CA GLY A 44 24.03 -10.28 6.85
C GLY A 44 25.09 -9.29 7.30
N ALA A 45 24.92 -7.97 7.11
CA ALA A 45 25.84 -6.99 7.67
C ALA A 45 25.63 -6.81 9.20
N PRO A 46 26.63 -6.38 9.99
CA PRO A 46 26.40 -6.03 11.38
C PRO A 46 25.39 -4.89 11.52
N ALA A 47 24.51 -4.98 12.53
CA ALA A 47 23.63 -3.86 12.86
C ALA A 47 24.47 -2.62 13.26
N ILE A 48 23.98 -1.44 12.90
CA ILE A 48 24.57 -0.18 13.39
C ILE A 48 23.94 0.18 14.73
N GLU A 49 24.61 0.99 15.51
CA GLU A 49 24.02 1.58 16.71
C GLU A 49 23.15 2.76 16.29
N ALA A 50 21.85 2.68 16.60
CA ALA A 50 20.93 3.77 16.35
C ALA A 50 21.12 4.86 17.42
N ALA A 51 20.99 6.10 17.04
CA ALA A 51 21.26 7.27 17.88
C ALA A 51 20.08 8.26 17.88
N PRO A 52 19.99 9.19 18.83
CA PRO A 52 18.87 10.13 18.92
C PRO A 52 18.43 10.86 17.64
N PRO A 53 19.33 11.22 16.68
CA PRO A 53 18.88 11.82 15.42
C PRO A 53 18.34 10.82 14.38
N ASP A 54 18.37 9.52 14.68
CA ASP A 54 17.83 8.51 13.76
C ASP A 54 16.31 8.38 13.92
N ALA A 55 15.65 7.84 12.91
CA ALA A 55 14.21 7.60 12.93
C ALA A 55 13.86 6.46 13.91
N ASP A 56 12.77 6.63 14.63
CA ASP A 56 12.11 5.61 15.43
C ASP A 56 11.00 4.95 14.62
N ILE A 57 11.05 3.63 14.47
CA ILE A 57 10.04 2.84 13.77
C ILE A 57 9.04 2.29 14.79
N VAL A 58 7.88 2.90 14.89
CA VAL A 58 6.81 2.43 15.79
C VAL A 58 6.30 1.04 15.38
N TRP A 59 6.05 0.85 14.09
CA TRP A 59 5.70 -0.44 13.49
C TRP A 59 6.05 -0.49 12.00
N LEU A 60 6.16 -1.72 11.49
CA LEU A 60 6.48 -2.01 10.10
C LEU A 60 5.57 -3.13 9.57
N PHE A 61 5.01 -2.95 8.36
CA PHE A 61 4.27 -3.97 7.62
C PHE A 61 5.01 -4.28 6.32
N ALA A 62 5.62 -5.47 6.26
CA ALA A 62 6.42 -5.91 5.11
C ALA A 62 5.53 -6.51 4.02
N MET A 63 5.07 -5.71 3.05
CA MET A 63 4.09 -6.13 2.04
C MET A 63 4.54 -7.35 1.23
N ARG A 64 5.84 -7.53 0.98
CA ARG A 64 6.34 -8.73 0.29
C ARG A 64 6.10 -10.01 1.09
N ALA A 65 6.35 -9.98 2.38
CA ALA A 65 6.19 -11.13 3.27
C ALA A 65 4.73 -11.39 3.65
N GLU A 66 3.99 -10.32 3.94
CA GLU A 66 2.65 -10.40 4.51
C GLU A 66 1.55 -10.65 3.46
N ILE A 67 1.69 -10.09 2.27
CA ILE A 67 0.67 -10.17 1.21
C ILE A 67 1.22 -10.65 -0.14
N GLY A 68 2.48 -11.10 -0.18
CA GLY A 68 3.10 -11.61 -1.41
C GLY A 68 3.34 -10.54 -2.48
N LEU A 69 3.41 -9.27 -2.11
CA LEU A 69 3.56 -8.18 -3.07
C LEU A 69 4.80 -8.33 -3.94
N TYR A 70 4.65 -8.10 -5.23
CA TYR A 70 5.76 -7.97 -6.18
C TYR A 70 5.69 -6.61 -6.86
N PRO A 71 6.31 -5.56 -6.32
CA PRO A 71 6.30 -4.26 -6.97
C PRO A 71 7.22 -4.26 -8.18
N HIS A 72 6.81 -3.56 -9.24
CA HIS A 72 7.72 -3.18 -10.30
C HIS A 72 8.48 -1.95 -9.86
N ASP A 73 9.80 -1.98 -9.89
CA ASP A 73 10.67 -0.96 -9.31
C ASP A 73 10.40 -0.74 -7.80
N SER A 74 9.77 0.36 -7.46
CA SER A 74 9.44 0.74 -6.09
C SER A 74 7.97 1.14 -5.96
N PRO A 75 7.29 0.79 -4.89
CA PRO A 75 5.96 1.32 -4.62
C PRO A 75 6.02 2.84 -4.45
N HIS A 76 5.20 3.55 -5.23
CA HIS A 76 5.11 5.02 -5.21
C HIS A 76 3.69 5.44 -4.88
N THR A 77 3.30 5.31 -3.63
CA THR A 77 1.93 5.66 -3.23
C THR A 77 1.91 6.66 -2.10
N SER A 78 0.87 7.48 -2.10
CA SER A 78 0.51 8.27 -0.93
C SER A 78 -0.50 7.51 -0.08
N ILE A 79 -0.35 7.59 1.23
CA ILE A 79 -1.24 6.94 2.19
C ILE A 79 -2.37 7.91 2.53
N LEU A 80 -3.61 7.44 2.41
CA LEU A 80 -4.80 8.14 2.84
C LEU A 80 -5.17 7.72 4.25
N ILE A 81 -5.30 8.67 5.17
CA ILE A 81 -5.76 8.44 6.54
C ILE A 81 -7.25 8.75 6.65
N ASP A 82 -8.01 7.84 7.27
CA ASP A 82 -9.41 8.05 7.61
C ASP A 82 -9.74 7.34 8.93
N GLY A 83 -9.82 8.11 10.01
CA GLY A 83 -9.95 7.59 11.37
C GLY A 83 -8.76 6.72 11.76
N ASP A 84 -9.02 5.45 12.09
CA ASP A 84 -7.99 4.47 12.43
C ASP A 84 -7.51 3.62 11.24
N CYS A 85 -7.86 4.01 10.01
CA CYS A 85 -7.47 3.32 8.79
C CYS A 85 -6.41 4.08 8.00
N LEU A 86 -5.46 3.33 7.46
CA LEU A 86 -4.56 3.75 6.38
C LEU A 86 -5.00 3.01 5.10
N TYR A 87 -5.36 3.73 4.06
CA TYR A 87 -5.67 3.17 2.75
C TYR A 87 -4.55 3.49 1.78
N LEU A 88 -4.08 2.50 1.04
CA LEU A 88 -2.99 2.69 0.10
C LEU A 88 -3.03 1.71 -1.07
N ASN A 89 -2.44 2.15 -2.17
CA ASN A 89 -2.08 1.29 -3.26
C ASN A 89 -0.80 0.53 -2.89
N ALA A 90 -0.82 -0.79 -2.95
CA ALA A 90 0.34 -1.60 -2.62
C ALA A 90 1.42 -1.57 -3.71
N GLY A 91 1.04 -1.24 -4.95
CA GLY A 91 1.99 -1.14 -6.06
C GLY A 91 2.40 -2.50 -6.65
N ASN A 92 1.49 -3.49 -6.65
CA ASN A 92 1.76 -4.76 -7.32
C ASN A 92 2.00 -4.54 -8.82
N GLY A 93 2.98 -5.23 -9.41
CA GLY A 93 3.41 -4.95 -10.77
C GLY A 93 4.02 -6.12 -11.52
N VAL A 94 4.50 -5.80 -12.72
CA VAL A 94 5.18 -6.76 -13.60
C VAL A 94 6.63 -7.00 -13.16
N ASP A 95 7.20 -8.09 -13.61
CA ASP A 95 8.63 -8.40 -13.42
C ASP A 95 9.54 -7.48 -14.28
N ASN A 96 10.83 -7.59 -14.08
CA ASN A 96 11.82 -6.77 -14.80
C ASN A 96 11.85 -7.00 -16.31
N THR A 97 11.19 -8.05 -16.82
CA THR A 97 11.03 -8.29 -18.26
C THR A 97 9.87 -7.51 -18.85
N HIS A 98 9.00 -6.93 -18.04
CA HIS A 98 7.74 -6.28 -18.39
C HIS A 98 6.73 -7.20 -19.12
N ARG A 99 6.86 -8.50 -18.91
CA ARG A 99 6.02 -9.50 -19.62
C ARG A 99 5.07 -10.25 -18.71
N LYS A 100 5.37 -10.31 -17.42
CA LYS A 100 4.60 -11.06 -16.44
C LYS A 100 4.37 -10.25 -15.20
N VAL A 101 3.20 -10.35 -14.64
CA VAL A 101 2.97 -9.90 -13.26
C VAL A 101 3.73 -10.83 -12.33
N GLY A 102 4.54 -10.26 -11.44
CA GLY A 102 5.42 -11.03 -10.57
C GLY A 102 4.66 -11.96 -9.62
N ASN A 103 3.57 -11.45 -9.04
CA ASN A 103 2.60 -12.24 -8.29
C ASN A 103 1.17 -11.76 -8.63
N PRO A 104 0.45 -12.42 -9.55
CA PRO A 104 -0.88 -11.98 -9.97
C PRO A 104 -1.95 -12.11 -8.87
N GLU A 105 -1.71 -12.91 -7.82
CA GLU A 105 -2.66 -13.10 -6.72
C GLU A 105 -2.49 -12.06 -5.60
N ALA A 106 -1.41 -11.28 -5.60
CA ALA A 106 -1.19 -10.26 -4.59
C ALA A 106 -2.16 -9.08 -4.77
N PRO A 107 -2.73 -8.56 -3.68
CA PRO A 107 -3.64 -7.42 -3.75
C PRO A 107 -2.90 -6.15 -4.18
N SER A 108 -3.61 -5.26 -4.86
CA SER A 108 -3.11 -3.95 -5.28
C SER A 108 -3.64 -2.81 -4.40
N PHE A 109 -4.77 -3.00 -3.73
CA PHE A 109 -5.36 -2.01 -2.84
C PHE A 109 -5.60 -2.62 -1.45
N ILE A 110 -5.05 -1.99 -0.41
CA ILE A 110 -5.08 -2.51 0.96
C ILE A 110 -5.48 -1.45 1.98
N ALA A 111 -5.94 -1.90 3.15
CA ALA A 111 -6.08 -1.07 4.33
C ALA A 111 -5.33 -1.67 5.52
N LEU A 112 -4.67 -0.81 6.29
CA LEU A 112 -3.99 -1.15 7.53
C LEU A 112 -4.59 -0.38 8.70
N HIS A 113 -4.49 -0.95 9.89
CA HIS A 113 -4.82 -0.26 11.13
C HIS A 113 -3.73 0.74 11.48
N LYS A 114 -4.09 1.99 11.67
CA LYS A 114 -3.16 3.11 11.81
C LYS A 114 -2.16 2.95 12.97
N GLN A 115 -2.62 2.48 14.14
CA GLN A 115 -1.77 2.37 15.32
C GLN A 115 -0.92 1.09 15.36
N THR A 116 -1.25 0.06 14.58
CA THR A 116 -0.61 -1.25 14.74
C THR A 116 -0.01 -1.84 13.47
N GLY A 117 -0.28 -1.25 12.32
CA GLY A 117 0.11 -1.82 11.02
C GLY A 117 -0.65 -3.09 10.63
N ARG A 118 -1.62 -3.55 11.43
CA ARG A 118 -2.39 -4.77 11.16
C ARG A 118 -3.20 -4.65 9.87
N LEU A 119 -3.15 -5.66 9.01
CA LEU A 119 -3.97 -5.72 7.79
C LEU A 119 -5.47 -5.76 8.15
N LEU A 120 -6.25 -4.87 7.54
CA LEU A 120 -7.69 -4.73 7.74
C LEU A 120 -8.49 -5.19 6.53
N ALA A 121 -8.01 -4.88 5.33
CA ALA A 121 -8.70 -5.23 4.10
C ALA A 121 -7.73 -5.33 2.91
N THR A 122 -8.16 -6.10 1.91
CA THR A 122 -7.53 -6.19 0.59
C THR A 122 -8.60 -6.07 -0.49
N ASP A 123 -8.22 -5.69 -1.70
CA ASP A 123 -9.12 -5.83 -2.85
C ASP A 123 -9.36 -7.32 -3.20
N ALA A 124 -10.44 -7.55 -3.93
CA ALA A 124 -10.83 -8.85 -4.51
C ALA A 124 -11.14 -8.67 -6.00
N GLU A 125 -10.38 -7.77 -6.67
CA GLU A 125 -10.63 -7.39 -8.06
C GLU A 125 -9.74 -8.13 -9.06
N ASP A 126 -8.84 -9.02 -8.60
CA ASP A 126 -7.88 -9.74 -9.45
C ASP A 126 -7.05 -8.78 -10.32
N PHE A 127 -6.62 -7.66 -9.75
CA PHE A 127 -5.86 -6.63 -10.46
C PHE A 127 -4.60 -7.19 -11.13
N GLY A 128 -3.95 -8.19 -10.52
CA GLY A 128 -2.75 -8.79 -11.07
C GLY A 128 -2.94 -9.30 -12.49
N LEU A 129 -4.09 -9.88 -12.82
CA LEU A 129 -4.40 -10.38 -14.17
C LEU A 129 -4.58 -9.24 -15.20
N ARG A 130 -4.77 -8.00 -14.73
CA ARG A 130 -5.03 -6.81 -15.53
C ARG A 130 -3.97 -5.73 -15.37
N THR A 131 -2.86 -6.06 -14.72
CA THR A 131 -1.74 -5.13 -14.54
C THR A 131 -0.78 -5.21 -15.72
N PHE A 132 -0.55 -4.09 -16.39
CA PHE A 132 0.35 -3.98 -17.56
C PHE A 132 1.73 -3.46 -17.20
N HIS A 133 1.87 -2.81 -16.06
CA HIS A 133 3.13 -2.31 -15.54
C HIS A 133 3.11 -2.29 -14.02
N CYS A 134 2.54 -1.26 -13.43
CA CYS A 134 2.33 -1.09 -12.00
C CYS A 134 1.19 -0.11 -11.77
N SER A 135 0.65 -0.07 -10.58
CA SER A 135 -0.32 0.96 -10.19
C SER A 135 0.34 1.93 -9.21
N TRP A 136 0.21 3.22 -9.47
CA TRP A 136 0.77 4.29 -8.63
C TRP A 136 -0.30 5.28 -8.16
N SER A 137 -1.55 5.10 -8.56
CA SER A 137 -2.65 5.99 -8.17
C SER A 137 -2.89 5.95 -6.66
N PRO A 138 -2.78 7.07 -5.94
CA PRO A 138 -3.19 7.12 -4.55
C PRO A 138 -4.72 7.03 -4.45
N PRO A 139 -5.26 6.44 -3.37
CA PRO A 139 -6.69 6.48 -3.12
C PRO A 139 -7.15 7.88 -2.73
N ALA A 140 -8.43 8.15 -2.97
CA ALA A 140 -9.12 9.34 -2.47
C ALA A 140 -10.37 8.94 -1.69
N LEU A 141 -10.75 9.74 -0.70
CA LEU A 141 -11.97 9.55 0.08
C LEU A 141 -12.98 10.64 -0.28
N GLY A 142 -14.22 10.24 -0.54
CA GLY A 142 -15.36 11.13 -0.69
C GLY A 142 -16.49 10.76 0.26
N LYS A 143 -17.21 11.78 0.78
CA LYS A 143 -18.43 11.58 1.55
C LYS A 143 -19.63 12.05 0.72
N ILE A 144 -20.57 11.16 0.45
CA ILE A 144 -21.78 11.41 -0.32
C ILE A 144 -22.98 11.03 0.54
N GLY A 145 -23.65 12.04 1.12
CA GLY A 145 -24.62 11.82 2.19
C GLY A 145 -23.94 11.17 3.39
N ASP A 146 -24.48 10.04 3.86
CA ASP A 146 -23.89 9.26 4.95
C ASP A 146 -22.90 8.19 4.48
N ARG A 147 -22.70 8.05 3.17
CA ARG A 147 -21.80 7.06 2.58
C ARG A 147 -20.39 7.62 2.46
N ARG A 148 -19.41 6.89 2.96
CA ARG A 148 -17.98 7.13 2.77
C ARG A 148 -17.47 6.19 1.69
N LEU A 149 -16.94 6.73 0.61
CA LEU A 149 -16.46 5.98 -0.54
C LEU A 149 -14.98 6.25 -0.77
N LEU A 150 -14.25 5.18 -1.08
CA LEU A 150 -12.86 5.22 -1.51
C LEU A 150 -12.83 5.13 -3.03
N PHE A 151 -12.08 6.00 -3.67
CA PHE A 151 -11.87 6.00 -5.11
C PHE A 151 -10.44 5.58 -5.40
N PHE A 152 -10.29 4.65 -6.32
CA PHE A 152 -9.01 4.04 -6.67
C PHE A 152 -8.89 3.86 -8.18
N GLY A 153 -7.80 4.38 -8.78
CA GLY A 153 -7.45 4.11 -10.17
C GLY A 153 -6.71 2.77 -10.27
N GLY A 154 -7.36 1.78 -10.87
CA GLY A 154 -6.77 0.46 -11.06
C GLY A 154 -5.70 0.43 -12.14
N PRO A 155 -4.80 -0.58 -12.12
CA PRO A 155 -3.74 -0.75 -13.13
C PRO A 155 -4.27 -1.10 -14.52
N ASP A 156 -5.56 -1.34 -14.64
CA ASP A 156 -6.30 -1.70 -15.85
C ASP A 156 -7.00 -0.51 -16.52
N GLY A 157 -6.75 0.73 -16.07
CA GLY A 157 -7.40 1.92 -16.61
C GLY A 157 -8.85 2.09 -16.17
N ILE A 158 -9.25 1.44 -15.10
CA ILE A 158 -10.60 1.52 -14.54
C ILE A 158 -10.56 2.28 -13.21
N CYS A 159 -11.47 3.23 -13.03
CA CYS A 159 -11.71 3.86 -11.73
C CYS A 159 -12.71 3.01 -10.94
N TYR A 160 -12.34 2.68 -9.72
CA TYR A 160 -13.14 1.89 -8.79
C TYR A 160 -13.62 2.75 -7.63
N ALA A 161 -14.85 2.49 -7.17
CA ALA A 161 -15.35 3.01 -5.91
C ALA A 161 -15.63 1.84 -4.97
N PHE A 162 -15.04 1.90 -3.77
CA PHE A 162 -15.27 0.94 -2.70
C PHE A 162 -15.94 1.62 -1.51
N SER A 163 -16.69 0.86 -0.72
CA SER A 163 -17.14 1.31 0.60
C SER A 163 -15.92 1.47 1.51
N ALA A 164 -15.81 2.58 2.22
CA ALA A 164 -14.83 2.69 3.30
C ALA A 164 -15.16 1.69 4.41
N LEU A 165 -14.14 1.24 5.15
CA LEU A 165 -14.34 0.25 6.20
C LEU A 165 -15.34 0.75 7.26
N PRO A 166 -16.17 -0.17 7.80
CA PRO A 166 -17.15 0.17 8.84
C PRO A 166 -16.47 0.52 10.16
N GLN A 167 -17.23 1.14 11.04
CA GLN A 167 -16.86 1.27 12.44
C GLN A 167 -17.84 0.47 13.31
N PRO A 168 -17.38 -0.39 14.24
CA PRO A 168 -15.96 -0.68 14.54
C PRO A 168 -15.25 -1.39 13.39
N LEU A 169 -13.90 -1.29 13.38
CA LEU A 169 -13.07 -1.95 12.37
C LEU A 169 -13.11 -3.47 12.50
N PRO A 170 -12.91 -4.21 11.39
CA PRO A 170 -12.93 -5.66 11.41
C PRO A 170 -11.75 -6.25 12.22
N ASP A 171 -12.02 -7.31 12.98
CA ASP A 171 -11.00 -8.04 13.73
C ASP A 171 -10.07 -8.87 12.85
N LYS A 172 -10.57 -9.31 11.69
CA LYS A 172 -9.83 -10.09 10.68
C LYS A 172 -9.88 -9.36 9.34
N PRO A 173 -8.87 -9.57 8.47
CA PRO A 173 -8.88 -9.00 7.13
C PRO A 173 -10.15 -9.39 6.36
N VAL A 174 -10.72 -8.38 5.67
CA VAL A 174 -11.91 -8.55 4.81
C VAL A 174 -11.58 -8.10 3.38
N SER A 175 -12.44 -8.45 2.43
CA SER A 175 -12.38 -7.85 1.10
C SER A 175 -13.12 -6.53 1.07
N PHE A 176 -12.58 -5.55 0.34
CA PHE A 176 -13.31 -4.31 0.06
C PHE A 176 -14.59 -4.60 -0.72
N GLU A 177 -15.69 -3.95 -0.31
CA GLU A 177 -16.95 -3.97 -1.04
C GLU A 177 -16.90 -2.95 -2.18
N ARG A 178 -16.90 -3.44 -3.45
CA ARG A 178 -17.01 -2.57 -4.61
C ARG A 178 -18.41 -2.04 -4.77
N VAL A 179 -18.55 -0.72 -4.88
CA VAL A 179 -19.83 -0.03 -5.12
C VAL A 179 -20.08 0.13 -6.62
N TRP A 180 -19.06 0.56 -7.36
CA TRP A 180 -19.10 0.69 -8.82
C TRP A 180 -17.69 0.73 -9.40
N ARG A 181 -17.63 0.63 -10.72
CA ARG A 181 -16.42 0.87 -11.52
C ARG A 181 -16.77 1.67 -12.77
N PHE A 182 -15.81 2.44 -13.26
CA PHE A 182 -15.92 3.22 -14.49
C PHE A 182 -14.67 3.00 -15.34
N ASP A 183 -14.87 2.55 -16.56
CA ASP A 183 -13.79 2.37 -17.53
C ASP A 183 -13.38 3.73 -18.11
N CYS A 184 -12.17 4.18 -17.77
CA CYS A 184 -11.63 5.46 -18.19
C CYS A 184 -11.07 5.42 -19.63
N ASP A 185 -10.74 4.23 -20.13
CA ASP A 185 -10.27 4.02 -21.50
C ASP A 185 -10.76 2.68 -22.06
N PRO A 186 -11.98 2.65 -22.65
CA PRO A 186 -12.54 1.41 -23.21
C PRO A 186 -11.78 0.87 -24.43
N THR A 187 -10.82 1.62 -24.95
CA THR A 187 -9.98 1.17 -26.07
C THR A 187 -8.70 0.48 -25.62
N ALA A 188 -8.31 0.65 -24.36
CA ALA A 188 -7.15 -0.03 -23.79
C ALA A 188 -7.47 -1.52 -23.49
N PRO A 189 -6.48 -2.43 -23.63
CA PRO A 189 -6.65 -3.83 -23.24
C PRO A 189 -6.92 -3.93 -21.73
N LYS A 190 -7.75 -4.90 -21.33
CA LYS A 190 -8.17 -5.10 -19.93
C LYS A 190 -7.60 -6.36 -19.30
N GLU A 191 -6.89 -7.17 -20.06
CA GLU A 191 -6.23 -8.39 -19.59
C GLU A 191 -4.80 -8.41 -20.07
N ASN A 192 -3.85 -8.63 -19.17
CA ASN A 192 -2.45 -8.81 -19.52
C ASN A 192 -2.18 -10.28 -19.85
N ILE A 193 -2.65 -10.71 -21.00
CA ILE A 193 -2.41 -12.05 -21.56
C ILE A 193 -1.20 -12.11 -22.48
N HIS A 194 -0.59 -10.96 -22.77
CA HIS A 194 0.50 -10.81 -23.73
C HIS A 194 1.59 -9.88 -23.17
N GLU A 195 2.63 -9.68 -23.96
CA GLU A 195 3.71 -8.77 -23.66
C GLU A 195 3.19 -7.32 -23.43
N TYR A 196 3.83 -6.63 -22.52
CA TYR A 196 3.56 -5.23 -22.24
C TYR A 196 3.48 -4.40 -23.51
N SER A 197 2.35 -3.77 -23.76
CA SER A 197 2.13 -2.91 -24.93
C SER A 197 2.44 -1.44 -24.70
N GLY A 198 2.75 -1.05 -23.48
CA GLY A 198 3.07 0.33 -23.11
C GLY A 198 1.88 1.29 -22.99
N ASN A 199 0.65 0.79 -23.14
CA ASN A 199 -0.51 1.64 -23.34
C ASN A 199 -1.50 1.73 -22.18
N SER A 200 -1.34 0.96 -21.11
CA SER A 200 -2.18 1.12 -19.93
C SER A 200 -1.50 2.05 -18.92
N LYS A 201 -1.90 3.27 -18.90
CA LYS A 201 -1.45 4.26 -17.91
C LYS A 201 -2.69 4.85 -17.25
N VAL A 202 -2.89 4.54 -15.99
CA VAL A 202 -3.79 5.28 -15.11
C VAL A 202 -2.98 5.84 -13.97
#